data_70f2a26fe04d24d18f87b14db109d533
#
_entry.id   70f2a26fe04d24d18f87b14db109d533
#
_cell.length_a   1.000
_cell.length_b   1.000
_cell.length_c   1.000
_cell.angle_alpha   90.00
_cell.angle_beta   90.00
_cell.angle_gamma   90.00
#
_symmetry.space_group_name_H-M   'P 1'
#
loop_
_entity.id
_entity.type
_entity.pdbx_description
1 polymer ?
#
loop_
_entity_poly.entity_id
_entity_poly.type
_entity_poly.pdbx_seq_one_letter_code
_entity_poly.pdbx_strand_id
1 'polypeptide(L)'
;MSKDTSSSSNEVAVLKTSYGEMTIAFWPEVAPKTVENFKKLAREGFYDGTAFHRIIKGFMIQGGCPNTKKGETGMPGTGGPGWKVKAEFNEKNHVRGVISMARSQHPDSAGSQFFLCHGEAKFLDRQYTAFGQLTAGDDVLERIANVPTKSGGGGEKSTPIDRVALESVKIVAQS
;
A
#
# COMPACT_ATOMS: atom_id res chain seq x y z
N MET A 1 25.53 -14.32 -12.02
CA MET A 1 24.84 -14.14 -12.29
C MET A 1 24.12 -13.50 -11.74
N SER A 2 24.03 -12.81 -11.67
CA SER A 2 23.32 -12.30 -11.18
C SER A 2 22.14 -12.47 -11.48
N LYS A 3 21.82 -13.10 -11.91
CA LYS A 3 20.69 -13.41 -12.17
C LYS A 3 19.70 -13.13 -11.20
N ASP A 4 19.94 -12.96 -10.06
CA ASP A 4 19.01 -12.66 -9.00
C ASP A 4 18.31 -11.34 -9.20
N THR A 5 19.02 -10.32 -9.62
CA THR A 5 18.40 -9.04 -9.84
C THR A 5 17.35 -9.09 -10.94
N SER A 6 17.60 -9.85 -11.99
CA SER A 6 16.62 -9.90 -13.04
C SER A 6 15.36 -10.65 -12.60
N SER A 7 15.48 -11.69 -11.76
CA SER A 7 14.29 -12.36 -11.28
C SER A 7 13.52 -11.47 -10.29
N SER A 8 14.21 -10.65 -9.48
CA SER A 8 13.56 -9.69 -8.61
C SER A 8 12.77 -8.65 -9.39
N SER A 9 13.34 -8.14 -10.48
CA SER A 9 12.68 -7.10 -11.25
C SER A 9 11.46 -7.62 -12.00
N ASN A 10 11.31 -8.93 -12.13
CA ASN A 10 10.18 -9.54 -12.82
C ASN A 10 9.07 -9.97 -11.86
N GLU A 11 9.17 -9.63 -10.60
CA GLU A 11 8.14 -9.98 -9.63
C GLU A 11 7.11 -8.87 -9.52
N VAL A 12 5.86 -9.29 -9.27
CA VAL A 12 4.77 -8.35 -9.02
C VAL A 12 4.03 -8.80 -7.78
N ALA A 13 3.24 -7.89 -7.22
CA ALA A 13 2.38 -8.21 -6.08
C ALA A 13 0.95 -8.34 -6.57
N VAL A 14 0.25 -9.39 -6.15
CA VAL A 14 -1.18 -9.54 -6.38
C VAL A 14 -1.88 -9.32 -5.05
N LEU A 15 -2.65 -8.25 -4.97
CA LEU A 15 -3.42 -7.89 -3.79
C LEU A 15 -4.83 -8.42 -3.97
N LYS A 16 -5.20 -9.44 -3.19
CA LYS A 16 -6.54 -9.99 -3.25
C LYS A 16 -7.39 -9.30 -2.20
N THR A 17 -8.41 -8.60 -2.65
CA THR A 17 -9.29 -7.86 -1.76
C THR A 17 -10.69 -8.41 -1.83
N SER A 18 -11.54 -7.97 -0.90
CA SER A 18 -12.96 -8.34 -0.94
C SER A 18 -13.70 -7.78 -2.15
N TYR A 19 -13.05 -6.92 -2.93
CA TYR A 19 -13.64 -6.33 -4.14
C TYR A 19 -12.98 -6.84 -5.42
N GLY A 20 -11.98 -7.73 -5.32
CA GLY A 20 -11.27 -8.26 -6.47
C GLY A 20 -9.77 -8.12 -6.31
N GLU A 21 -9.03 -8.42 -7.37
CA GLU A 21 -7.58 -8.42 -7.34
C GLU A 21 -6.99 -7.20 -8.03
N MET A 22 -5.88 -6.71 -7.46
CA MET A 22 -5.08 -5.65 -8.06
C MET A 22 -3.65 -6.14 -8.18
N THR A 23 -2.99 -5.83 -9.29
CA THR A 23 -1.61 -6.24 -9.53
C THR A 23 -0.72 -5.02 -9.56
N ILE A 24 0.40 -5.08 -8.82
CA ILE A 24 1.35 -3.98 -8.68
C ILE A 24 2.69 -4.40 -9.25
N ALA A 25 3.23 -3.59 -10.15
CA ALA A 25 4.61 -3.73 -10.61
C ALA A 25 5.50 -2.83 -9.75
N PHE A 26 6.65 -3.34 -9.34
CA PHE A 26 7.54 -2.61 -8.44
C PHE A 26 8.55 -1.76 -9.19
N TRP A 27 9.09 -0.76 -8.49
CA TRP A 27 10.16 0.11 -8.97
C TRP A 27 11.42 -0.04 -8.11
N PRO A 28 12.11 -1.19 -8.15
CA PRO A 28 13.29 -1.37 -7.31
C PRO A 28 14.45 -0.45 -7.68
N GLU A 29 14.43 0.09 -8.89
CA GLU A 29 15.50 1.01 -9.32
C GLU A 29 15.45 2.34 -8.56
N VAL A 30 14.30 2.75 -8.03
CA VAL A 30 14.18 4.01 -7.30
C VAL A 30 13.90 3.85 -5.82
N ALA A 31 13.45 2.67 -5.39
CA ALA A 31 13.11 2.41 -3.99
C ALA A 31 13.44 0.97 -3.61
N PRO A 32 14.71 0.56 -3.73
CA PRO A 32 15.07 -0.86 -3.56
C PRO A 32 14.77 -1.40 -2.17
N LYS A 33 15.02 -0.63 -1.12
CA LYS A 33 14.79 -1.11 0.24
C LYS A 33 13.30 -1.18 0.57
N THR A 34 12.54 -0.22 0.06
CA THR A 34 11.09 -0.21 0.26
C THR A 34 10.44 -1.39 -0.45
N VAL A 35 10.85 -1.66 -1.69
CA VAL A 35 10.35 -2.81 -2.45
C VAL A 35 10.68 -4.10 -1.72
N GLU A 36 11.92 -4.24 -1.26
CA GLU A 36 12.34 -5.45 -0.55
C GLU A 36 11.55 -5.65 0.73
N ASN A 37 11.33 -4.57 1.48
CA ASN A 37 10.54 -4.63 2.72
C ASN A 37 9.10 -5.08 2.44
N PHE A 38 8.48 -4.50 1.42
CA PHE A 38 7.12 -4.87 1.04
C PHE A 38 7.03 -6.36 0.67
N LYS A 39 7.98 -6.83 -0.16
CA LYS A 39 8.00 -8.24 -0.55
C LYS A 39 8.20 -9.16 0.65
N LYS A 40 9.09 -8.79 1.55
CA LYS A 40 9.36 -9.58 2.75
C LYS A 40 8.09 -9.72 3.59
N LEU A 41 7.41 -8.60 3.84
CA LEU A 41 6.18 -8.62 4.63
C LEU A 41 5.09 -9.45 3.94
N ALA A 42 4.97 -9.29 2.62
CA ALA A 42 3.98 -10.06 1.86
C ALA A 42 4.26 -11.57 1.96
N ARG A 43 5.53 -11.96 1.80
CA ARG A 43 5.90 -13.37 1.85
C ARG A 43 5.70 -13.99 3.23
N GLU A 44 5.78 -13.18 4.27
CA GLU A 44 5.54 -13.64 5.64
C GLU A 44 4.06 -13.68 6.02
N GLY A 45 3.18 -13.26 5.10
CA GLY A 45 1.76 -13.23 5.38
C GLY A 45 1.34 -12.06 6.27
N PHE A 46 2.21 -11.06 6.42
CA PHE A 46 1.95 -9.93 7.31
C PHE A 46 0.69 -9.17 6.93
N TYR A 47 0.44 -9.02 5.63
CA TYR A 47 -0.70 -8.25 5.14
C TYR A 47 -1.99 -9.06 5.09
N ASP A 48 -1.92 -10.38 5.22
CA ASP A 48 -3.09 -11.23 5.07
C ASP A 48 -4.11 -10.92 6.17
N GLY A 49 -5.34 -10.63 5.78
CA GLY A 49 -6.40 -10.36 6.73
C GLY A 49 -6.44 -8.94 7.27
N THR A 50 -5.60 -8.04 6.77
CA THR A 50 -5.69 -6.62 7.12
C THR A 50 -6.80 -5.96 6.31
N ALA A 51 -7.01 -4.67 6.50
CA ALA A 51 -8.06 -3.94 5.80
C ALA A 51 -7.58 -2.57 5.37
N PHE A 52 -8.23 -2.04 4.33
CA PHE A 52 -8.03 -0.65 3.97
C PHE A 52 -8.86 0.18 4.94
N HIS A 53 -8.19 0.88 5.84
CA HIS A 53 -8.85 1.58 6.95
C HIS A 53 -9.04 3.08 6.69
N ARG A 54 -8.45 3.61 5.62
CA ARG A 54 -8.56 5.03 5.29
C ARG A 54 -8.73 5.15 3.78
N ILE A 55 -9.88 5.67 3.38
CA ILE A 55 -10.22 5.77 1.95
C ILE A 55 -10.77 7.17 1.69
N ILE A 56 -10.10 7.90 0.79
CA ILE A 56 -10.56 9.23 0.39
C ILE A 56 -10.67 9.25 -1.13
N LYS A 57 -11.90 9.25 -1.61
CA LYS A 57 -12.19 9.26 -3.04
C LYS A 57 -11.50 10.45 -3.70
N GLY A 58 -10.86 10.22 -4.83
CA GLY A 58 -10.13 11.25 -5.54
C GLY A 58 -8.70 11.44 -5.05
N PHE A 59 -8.34 10.81 -3.94
CA PHE A 59 -7.02 10.94 -3.34
C PHE A 59 -6.32 9.58 -3.25
N MET A 60 -6.71 8.73 -2.29
CA MET A 60 -6.00 7.45 -2.11
C MET A 60 -6.81 6.46 -1.28
N ILE A 61 -6.35 5.20 -1.29
CA ILE A 61 -6.81 4.17 -0.36
C ILE A 61 -5.60 3.67 0.41
N GLN A 62 -5.70 3.57 1.73
CA GLN A 62 -4.57 3.23 2.59
C GLN A 62 -4.84 1.96 3.40
N GLY A 63 -3.85 1.09 3.46
CA GLY A 63 -3.94 -0.16 4.21
C GLY A 63 -2.60 -0.61 4.72
N GLY A 64 -2.52 -1.89 5.10
CA GLY A 64 -1.26 -2.49 5.55
C GLY A 64 -0.99 -2.36 7.04
N CYS A 65 -1.95 -1.86 7.82
CA CYS A 65 -1.79 -1.76 9.27
C CYS A 65 -2.20 -3.07 9.95
N PRO A 66 -1.32 -3.69 10.75
CA PRO A 66 -1.66 -4.96 11.40
C PRO A 66 -2.80 -4.84 12.40
N ASN A 67 -3.06 -3.63 12.93
CA ASN A 67 -4.16 -3.43 13.86
C ASN A 67 -5.53 -3.54 13.18
N THR A 68 -5.57 -3.67 11.87
CA THR A 68 -6.84 -3.82 11.15
C THR A 68 -7.25 -5.29 10.98
N LYS A 69 -6.43 -6.22 11.44
CA LYS A 69 -6.82 -7.63 11.43
C LYS A 69 -7.92 -7.85 12.44
N LYS A 70 -8.82 -8.80 12.13
CA LYS A 70 -9.89 -9.13 13.07
C LYS A 70 -9.29 -9.65 14.36
N GLY A 71 -9.84 -9.19 15.48
CA GLY A 71 -9.36 -9.60 16.79
C GLY A 71 -8.26 -8.73 17.38
N GLU A 72 -7.68 -7.83 16.58
CA GLU A 72 -6.68 -6.90 17.09
C GLU A 72 -7.34 -5.75 17.83
N THR A 73 -6.69 -5.30 18.89
CA THR A 73 -7.24 -4.25 19.73
C THR A 73 -6.56 -2.90 19.55
N GLY A 74 -5.46 -2.85 18.78
CA GLY A 74 -4.78 -1.58 18.51
C GLY A 74 -5.59 -0.70 17.59
N MET A 75 -5.28 0.61 17.63
CA MET A 75 -5.97 1.56 16.78
C MET A 75 -5.51 1.44 15.33
N PRO A 76 -6.43 1.32 14.36
CA PRO A 76 -6.03 1.31 12.95
C PRO A 76 -5.25 2.56 12.59
N GLY A 77 -4.17 2.37 11.85
CA GLY A 77 -3.31 3.47 11.43
C GLY A 77 -2.08 3.66 12.30
N THR A 78 -2.03 2.99 13.45
CA THR A 78 -0.90 3.16 14.39
C THR A 78 0.05 1.96 14.42
N GLY A 79 -0.26 0.87 13.73
CA GLY A 79 0.54 -0.34 13.81
C GLY A 79 1.59 -0.43 12.70
N GLY A 80 2.56 -1.32 12.91
CA GLY A 80 3.62 -1.57 11.95
C GLY A 80 4.31 -2.89 12.26
N PRO A 81 5.40 -3.19 11.54
CA PRO A 81 6.04 -4.50 11.64
C PRO A 81 7.06 -4.61 12.77
N GLY A 82 7.30 -3.55 13.51
CA GLY A 82 8.29 -3.55 14.57
C GLY A 82 9.62 -2.91 14.17
N TRP A 83 9.74 -2.46 12.93
CA TRP A 83 10.91 -1.73 12.45
C TRP A 83 10.45 -0.64 11.48
N LYS A 84 11.40 0.22 11.10
CA LYS A 84 11.13 1.32 10.18
C LYS A 84 12.03 1.23 8.98
N VAL A 85 11.56 1.75 7.86
CA VAL A 85 12.29 1.76 6.60
C VAL A 85 12.63 3.20 6.27
N LYS A 86 13.92 3.45 6.02
CA LYS A 86 14.36 4.79 5.66
C LYS A 86 13.71 5.24 4.36
N ALA A 87 13.38 6.52 4.29
CA ALA A 87 12.75 7.09 3.10
C ALA A 87 13.65 6.94 1.88
N GLU A 88 13.02 6.71 0.74
CA GLU A 88 13.71 6.62 -0.55
C GLU A 88 12.97 7.52 -1.52
N PHE A 89 12.94 8.82 -1.21
CA PHE A 89 12.27 9.79 -2.07
C PHE A 89 12.91 9.78 -3.45
N ASN A 90 12.07 9.89 -4.46
CA ASN A 90 12.53 9.77 -5.84
C ASN A 90 11.66 10.63 -6.76
N GLU A 91 11.95 10.57 -8.04
CA GLU A 91 11.31 11.44 -9.01
C GLU A 91 9.99 10.93 -9.57
N LYS A 92 9.53 9.75 -9.12
CA LYS A 92 8.24 9.22 -9.59
C LYS A 92 7.11 10.07 -9.01
N ASN A 93 6.18 10.47 -9.86
CA ASN A 93 5.07 11.31 -9.46
C ASN A 93 3.95 10.47 -8.87
N HIS A 94 3.21 11.04 -7.92
CA HIS A 94 2.05 10.38 -7.31
C HIS A 94 0.84 10.65 -8.20
N VAL A 95 0.60 9.73 -9.14
CA VAL A 95 -0.55 9.77 -10.03
C VAL A 95 -1.39 8.51 -9.79
N ARG A 96 -2.57 8.47 -10.39
CA ARG A 96 -3.48 7.33 -10.19
C ARG A 96 -2.75 6.01 -10.42
N GLY A 97 -2.93 5.08 -9.49
CA GLY A 97 -2.34 3.74 -9.56
C GLY A 97 -0.98 3.61 -8.90
N VAL A 98 -0.35 4.71 -8.50
CA VAL A 98 0.96 4.63 -7.83
C VAL A 98 0.78 4.16 -6.41
N ILE A 99 1.63 3.20 -5.99
CA ILE A 99 1.69 2.76 -4.60
C ILE A 99 2.87 3.42 -3.90
N SER A 100 2.62 3.95 -2.70
CA SER A 100 3.61 4.70 -1.94
C SER A 100 3.49 4.33 -0.46
N MET A 101 4.54 4.57 0.32
CA MET A 101 4.52 4.23 1.73
C MET A 101 3.88 5.33 2.56
N ALA A 102 2.93 4.94 3.41
CA ALA A 102 2.42 5.84 4.42
C ALA A 102 3.46 5.96 5.53
N ARG A 103 3.46 7.09 6.23
CA ARG A 103 4.41 7.35 7.31
C ARG A 103 3.83 8.37 8.27
N SER A 104 4.46 8.49 9.45
CA SER A 104 4.12 9.55 10.37
C SER A 104 4.92 10.82 9.98
N GLN A 105 5.04 11.79 10.87
CA GLN A 105 5.72 13.03 10.53
C GLN A 105 7.19 12.85 10.18
N HIS A 106 7.88 11.92 10.85
CA HIS A 106 9.28 11.68 10.55
C HIS A 106 9.43 11.00 9.19
N PRO A 107 10.28 11.51 8.29
CA PRO A 107 10.42 10.92 6.95
C PRO A 107 10.82 9.45 6.95
N ASP A 108 11.56 9.00 7.94
CA ASP A 108 12.06 7.63 8.02
C ASP A 108 11.19 6.76 8.93
N SER A 109 9.89 7.07 9.04
CA SER A 109 9.01 6.35 9.94
C SER A 109 8.11 5.30 9.25
N ALA A 110 8.29 5.08 7.95
CA ALA A 110 7.51 4.07 7.24
C ALA A 110 7.78 2.67 7.80
N GLY A 111 6.77 1.83 7.79
CA GLY A 111 6.92 0.44 8.26
C GLY A 111 6.20 -0.52 7.34
N SER A 112 4.89 -0.67 7.50
CA SER A 112 4.11 -1.59 6.67
C SER A 112 2.97 -0.91 5.92
N GLN A 113 2.49 0.22 6.39
CA GLN A 113 1.32 0.84 5.78
C GLN A 113 1.67 1.49 4.45
N PHE A 114 0.76 1.36 3.50
CA PHE A 114 0.94 1.90 2.17
C PHE A 114 -0.38 2.49 1.69
N PHE A 115 -0.29 3.27 0.61
CA PHE A 115 -1.51 3.76 -0.03
C PHE A 115 -1.37 3.66 -1.54
N LEU A 116 -2.52 3.50 -2.19
CA LEU A 116 -2.63 3.52 -3.64
C LEU A 116 -3.35 4.80 -4.03
N CYS A 117 -2.77 5.57 -4.92
CA CYS A 117 -3.37 6.82 -5.36
C CYS A 117 -4.58 6.54 -6.23
N HIS A 118 -5.71 7.15 -5.89
CA HIS A 118 -6.92 7.12 -6.71
C HIS A 118 -6.89 8.27 -7.71
N GLY A 119 -6.34 9.41 -7.29
CA GLY A 119 -6.18 10.58 -8.14
C GLY A 119 -4.75 11.09 -8.07
N GLU A 120 -4.49 12.19 -8.78
CA GLU A 120 -3.18 12.82 -8.76
C GLU A 120 -2.97 13.56 -7.45
N ALA A 121 -1.79 13.37 -6.85
CA ALA A 121 -1.46 13.96 -5.56
C ALA A 121 -0.05 14.55 -5.60
N LYS A 122 0.11 15.61 -6.39
CA LYS A 122 1.43 16.24 -6.61
C LYS A 122 2.10 16.69 -5.31
N PHE A 123 1.31 17.08 -4.32
CA PHE A 123 1.86 17.55 -3.05
C PHE A 123 2.62 16.46 -2.29
N LEU A 124 2.47 15.20 -2.70
CA LEU A 124 3.21 14.08 -2.09
C LEU A 124 4.53 13.80 -2.80
N ASP A 125 4.74 14.37 -4.00
CA ASP A 125 5.93 14.07 -4.79
C ASP A 125 7.18 14.45 -4.03
N ARG A 126 8.14 13.54 -3.97
CA ARG A 126 9.40 13.69 -3.27
C ARG A 126 9.26 13.89 -1.76
N GLN A 127 8.05 13.69 -1.23
CA GLN A 127 7.78 13.75 0.21
C GLN A 127 7.41 12.39 0.77
N TYR A 128 7.07 11.44 -0.11
CA TYR A 128 6.72 10.07 0.24
C TYR A 128 7.42 9.13 -0.72
N THR A 129 7.66 7.89 -0.29
CA THR A 129 8.39 6.92 -1.09
C THR A 129 7.46 6.16 -2.01
N ALA A 130 7.37 6.58 -3.25
CA ALA A 130 6.65 5.85 -4.30
C ALA A 130 7.51 4.67 -4.73
N PHE A 131 6.92 3.47 -4.82
CA PHE A 131 7.72 2.28 -5.08
C PHE A 131 7.12 1.31 -6.10
N GLY A 132 6.03 1.66 -6.76
CA GLY A 132 5.43 0.82 -7.79
C GLY A 132 4.16 1.43 -8.34
N GLN A 133 3.52 0.68 -9.24
CA GLN A 133 2.26 1.15 -9.83
C GLN A 133 1.37 -0.02 -10.20
N LEU A 134 0.08 0.27 -10.22
CA LEU A 134 -0.96 -0.66 -10.60
C LEU A 134 -0.84 -1.00 -12.09
N THR A 135 -0.85 -2.28 -12.43
CA THR A 135 -0.83 -2.72 -13.82
C THR A 135 -2.09 -3.47 -14.21
N ALA A 136 -2.88 -3.92 -13.24
CA ALA A 136 -4.16 -4.57 -13.48
C ALA A 136 -5.06 -4.34 -12.28
N GLY A 137 -6.37 -4.27 -12.49
CA GLY A 137 -7.32 -4.10 -11.40
C GLY A 137 -7.73 -2.66 -11.15
N ASP A 138 -7.60 -1.78 -12.15
CA ASP A 138 -8.02 -0.39 -12.00
C ASP A 138 -9.50 -0.29 -11.61
N ASP A 139 -10.34 -1.19 -12.13
CA ASP A 139 -11.74 -1.23 -11.76
C ASP A 139 -11.95 -1.59 -10.28
N VAL A 140 -11.07 -2.40 -9.72
CA VAL A 140 -11.12 -2.75 -8.30
C VAL A 140 -10.74 -1.53 -7.47
N LEU A 141 -9.67 -0.82 -7.87
CA LEU A 141 -9.29 0.43 -7.21
C LEU A 141 -10.45 1.42 -7.23
N GLU A 142 -11.11 1.55 -8.37
CA GLU A 142 -12.25 2.46 -8.49
C GLU A 142 -13.38 2.08 -7.55
N ARG A 143 -13.70 0.79 -7.45
CA ARG A 143 -14.78 0.35 -6.56
C ARG A 143 -14.44 0.57 -5.10
N ILE A 144 -13.21 0.29 -4.69
CA ILE A 144 -12.79 0.51 -3.32
C ILE A 144 -12.84 2.00 -2.97
N ALA A 145 -12.37 2.85 -3.88
CA ALA A 145 -12.34 4.29 -3.64
C ALA A 145 -13.74 4.89 -3.50
N ASN A 146 -14.75 4.22 -4.01
CA ASN A 146 -16.13 4.71 -3.99
C ASN A 146 -16.98 4.11 -2.87
N VAL A 147 -16.43 3.30 -1.97
CA VAL A 147 -17.23 2.74 -0.89
C VAL A 147 -17.72 3.85 0.05
N PRO A 148 -18.88 3.67 0.68
CA PRO A 148 -19.35 4.65 1.66
C PRO A 148 -18.39 4.75 2.84
N THR A 149 -18.15 5.98 3.27
CA THR A 149 -17.27 6.25 4.40
C THR A 149 -17.98 7.10 5.44
N LYS A 150 -17.39 7.13 6.65
CA LYS A 150 -17.88 7.93 7.76
C LYS A 150 -16.72 8.65 8.41
N SER A 151 -17.03 9.60 9.27
CA SER A 151 -15.99 10.33 10.00
C SER A 151 -15.35 9.42 11.02
N GLY A 152 -14.01 9.40 11.03
CA GLY A 152 -13.26 8.71 12.07
C GLY A 152 -12.96 9.65 13.23
N GLY A 153 -12.02 9.24 14.07
CA GLY A 153 -11.69 10.00 15.28
C GLY A 153 -11.20 11.41 15.03
N GLY A 154 -10.60 11.67 13.87
CA GLY A 154 -10.08 12.99 13.54
C GLY A 154 -11.03 13.89 12.78
N GLY A 155 -12.28 13.48 12.60
CA GLY A 155 -13.26 14.27 11.86
C GLY A 155 -13.17 14.12 10.35
N GLU A 156 -12.16 13.44 9.84
CA GLU A 156 -12.01 13.17 8.43
C GLU A 156 -12.99 12.08 7.99
N LYS A 157 -13.71 12.31 6.90
CA LYS A 157 -14.64 11.31 6.38
C LYS A 157 -13.85 10.32 5.50
N SER A 158 -13.26 9.33 6.13
CA SER A 158 -12.36 8.40 5.44
C SER A 158 -12.44 6.98 5.94
N THR A 159 -13.22 6.69 6.96
CA THR A 159 -13.34 5.34 7.50
C THR A 159 -14.44 4.60 6.74
N PRO A 160 -14.13 3.46 6.09
CA PRO A 160 -15.17 2.70 5.39
C PRO A 160 -16.25 2.24 6.37
N ILE A 161 -17.52 2.35 5.96
CA ILE A 161 -18.63 1.88 6.79
C ILE A 161 -18.57 0.36 6.86
N ASP A 162 -18.35 -0.30 5.71
CA ASP A 162 -18.20 -1.74 5.66
C ASP A 162 -16.72 -2.09 5.47
N ARG A 163 -16.28 -3.17 6.09
CA ARG A 163 -14.89 -3.58 6.04
C ARG A 163 -14.44 -3.87 4.61
N VAL A 164 -13.35 -3.26 4.19
CA VAL A 164 -12.70 -3.53 2.90
C VAL A 164 -11.46 -4.37 3.20
N ALA A 165 -11.60 -5.68 3.06
CA ALA A 165 -10.54 -6.60 3.46
C ALA A 165 -9.45 -6.72 2.40
N LEU A 166 -8.20 -6.77 2.86
CA LEU A 166 -7.05 -7.19 2.07
C LEU A 166 -6.79 -8.63 2.49
N GLU A 167 -7.29 -9.57 1.70
CA GLU A 167 -7.28 -10.97 2.07
C GLU A 167 -5.89 -11.58 2.00
N SER A 168 -5.12 -11.19 0.99
CA SER A 168 -3.74 -11.66 0.85
C SER A 168 -2.95 -10.76 -0.08
N VAL A 169 -1.63 -10.80 0.07
CA VAL A 169 -0.70 -10.19 -0.88
C VAL A 169 0.30 -11.27 -1.26
N LYS A 170 0.31 -11.63 -2.54
CA LYS A 170 1.20 -12.67 -3.05
C LYS A 170 2.24 -12.06 -3.96
N ILE A 171 3.49 -12.45 -3.78
CA ILE A 171 4.57 -12.03 -4.69
C ILE A 171 4.76 -13.16 -5.69
N VAL A 172 4.53 -12.84 -6.96
CA VAL A 172 4.58 -13.84 -8.02
C VAL A 172 5.44 -13.35 -9.16
N ALA A 173 5.96 -14.30 -9.94
CA ALA A 173 6.71 -13.93 -11.12
C ALA A 173 5.74 -13.42 -12.19
N GLN A 174 6.15 -12.34 -12.84
CA GLN A 174 5.38 -11.81 -13.95
C GLN A 174 5.64 -12.66 -15.20
N SER A 175 4.57 -13.15 -15.80
CA SER A 175 4.72 -13.99 -17.00
C SER A 175 4.77 -13.19 -18.28
#